data_06f87ca469d0c48585a6d8501e3a725f
#
_entry.id   06f87ca469d0c48585a6d8501e3a725f
#
_cell.length_a   1.000
_cell.length_b   1.000
_cell.length_c   1.000
_cell.angle_alpha   90.00
_cell.angle_beta   90.00
_cell.angle_gamma   90.00
#
_symmetry.space_group_name_H-M   'P 1'
#
loop_
_entity.id
_entity.type
_entity.pdbx_description
1 polymer ?
#
loop_
_entity_poly.entity_id
_entity_poly.type
_entity_poly.pdbx_seq_one_letter_code
_entity_poly.pdbx_strand_id
1 'polypeptide(L)'
;GVIGKELAKALPQYTDKTRLVSRNPKKVSEDDELFEANLLNSEETMKAVEGSEVVYLTAGLQYDINVWRTQWPLLMKNVIDACKKQKSKFVFFDNVYSYGKVDGRMTEDTPINPVSEKGKVRAELNKMIMDEVEKGNLKAIIAKAADFYGPETPLSFVNIMVFENYKKGKKAQWFIDVNKKHSFTYTPDAGKGTAILGN
;
A
#
# COMPACT_ATOMS: atom_id res chain seq x y z
N GLY A 1 6.53 2.45 -6.83
CA GLY A 1 5.22 3.13 -6.97
C GLY A 1 5.20 4.45 -6.20
N VAL A 2 4.17 5.26 -6.40
CA VAL A 2 4.09 6.62 -5.81
C VAL A 2 4.23 6.58 -4.28
N ILE A 3 3.44 5.73 -3.62
CA ILE A 3 3.49 5.62 -2.15
C ILE A 3 4.85 5.13 -1.66
N GLY A 4 5.44 4.12 -2.30
CA GLY A 4 6.78 3.65 -1.93
C GLY A 4 7.86 4.72 -2.09
N LYS A 5 7.74 5.58 -3.10
CA LYS A 5 8.64 6.73 -3.28
C LYS A 5 8.48 7.77 -2.16
N GLU A 6 7.25 8.13 -1.81
CA GLU A 6 6.99 9.10 -0.74
C GLU A 6 7.36 8.54 0.64
N LEU A 7 7.16 7.25 0.87
CA LEU A 7 7.64 6.56 2.05
C LEU A 7 9.19 6.59 2.12
N ALA A 8 9.89 6.23 1.06
CA ALA A 8 11.35 6.25 1.02
C ALA A 8 11.93 7.64 1.32
N LYS A 9 11.27 8.72 0.89
CA LYS A 9 11.65 10.10 1.26
C LYS A 9 11.49 10.40 2.75
N ALA A 10 10.55 9.73 3.43
CA ALA A 10 10.26 9.96 4.83
C ALA A 10 11.12 9.10 5.78
N LEU A 11 11.56 7.91 5.33
CA LEU A 11 12.29 6.94 6.14
C LEU A 11 13.62 7.45 6.73
N PRO A 12 14.41 8.35 6.10
CA PRO A 12 15.65 8.86 6.70
C PRO A 12 15.47 9.56 8.05
N GLN A 13 14.25 9.91 8.46
CA GLN A 13 13.96 10.42 9.80
C GLN A 13 14.00 9.33 10.88
N TYR A 14 13.97 8.05 10.50
CA TYR A 14 13.81 6.90 11.39
C TYR A 14 14.89 5.85 11.23
N THR A 15 15.61 5.84 10.11
CA THR A 15 16.65 4.84 9.82
C THR A 15 17.70 5.39 8.86
N ASP A 16 18.94 4.95 9.04
CA ASP A 16 20.06 5.27 8.15
C ASP A 16 20.16 4.30 6.98
N LYS A 17 19.37 3.22 6.95
CA LYS A 17 19.46 2.17 5.93
C LYS A 17 18.08 1.85 5.37
N THR A 18 17.92 2.08 4.07
CA THR A 18 16.70 1.77 3.35
C THR A 18 17.02 0.89 2.15
N ARG A 19 16.35 -0.27 2.05
CA ARG A 19 16.41 -1.16 0.88
C ARG A 19 15.16 -1.01 0.05
N LEU A 20 15.31 -0.59 -1.20
CA LEU A 20 14.22 -0.45 -2.15
C LEU A 20 14.11 -1.69 -3.04
N VAL A 21 13.01 -2.41 -2.87
CA VAL A 21 12.78 -3.71 -3.53
C VAL A 21 11.73 -3.59 -4.63
N SER A 22 12.06 -4.00 -5.82
CA SER A 22 11.12 -4.17 -6.94
C SER A 22 11.78 -4.96 -8.08
N ARG A 23 11.04 -5.29 -9.14
CA ARG A 23 11.60 -5.89 -10.36
C ARG A 23 12.52 -4.95 -11.15
N ASN A 24 12.47 -3.66 -10.88
CA ASN A 24 13.34 -2.64 -11.45
C ASN A 24 13.44 -1.48 -10.44
N PRO A 25 14.21 -1.65 -9.36
CA PRO A 25 14.31 -0.67 -8.31
C PRO A 25 15.07 0.57 -8.78
N LYS A 26 14.65 1.74 -8.27
CA LYS A 26 15.31 3.02 -8.54
C LYS A 26 15.55 3.74 -7.23
N LYS A 27 16.70 4.37 -7.09
CA LYS A 27 17.03 5.21 -5.95
C LYS A 27 16.06 6.37 -5.78
N VAL A 28 15.74 6.68 -4.55
CA VAL A 28 15.03 7.88 -4.10
C VAL A 28 16.01 8.79 -3.36
N SER A 29 16.93 8.19 -2.59
CA SER A 29 18.08 8.84 -1.97
C SER A 29 19.38 8.17 -2.45
N GLU A 30 20.50 8.87 -2.31
CA GLU A 30 21.84 8.37 -2.68
C GLU A 30 22.22 7.11 -1.88
N ASP A 31 21.80 7.05 -0.61
CA ASP A 31 22.13 5.99 0.34
C ASP A 31 21.22 4.75 0.23
N ASP A 32 20.20 4.78 -0.66
CA ASP A 32 19.30 3.65 -0.84
C ASP A 32 20.03 2.42 -1.40
N GLU A 33 19.86 1.28 -0.74
CA GLU A 33 20.21 -0.03 -1.28
C GLU A 33 19.14 -0.46 -2.29
N LEU A 34 19.55 -0.86 -3.49
CA LEU A 34 18.65 -1.38 -4.50
C LEU A 34 18.70 -2.90 -4.53
N PHE A 35 17.54 -3.54 -4.44
CA PHE A 35 17.41 -4.99 -4.50
C PHE A 35 16.37 -5.39 -5.55
N GLU A 36 16.81 -6.04 -6.61
CA GLU A 36 15.92 -6.55 -7.64
C GLU A 36 15.28 -7.86 -7.16
N ALA A 37 13.93 -7.90 -7.12
CA ALA A 37 13.19 -9.11 -6.77
C ALA A 37 11.78 -9.10 -7.36
N ASN A 38 11.31 -10.29 -7.71
CA ASN A 38 9.92 -10.58 -8.00
C ASN A 38 9.25 -11.18 -6.75
N LEU A 39 8.37 -10.43 -6.11
CA LEU A 39 7.70 -10.87 -4.88
C LEU A 39 6.76 -12.09 -5.06
N LEU A 40 6.49 -12.50 -6.30
CA LEU A 40 5.82 -13.78 -6.58
C LEU A 40 6.76 -14.98 -6.46
N ASN A 41 8.06 -14.74 -6.40
CA ASN A 41 9.07 -15.76 -6.13
C ASN A 41 9.43 -15.74 -4.63
N SER A 42 9.21 -16.88 -3.94
CA SER A 42 9.42 -16.98 -2.50
C SER A 42 10.89 -16.83 -2.10
N GLU A 43 11.83 -17.38 -2.88
CA GLU A 43 13.26 -17.29 -2.57
C GLU A 43 13.79 -15.85 -2.74
N GLU A 44 13.39 -15.18 -3.82
CA GLU A 44 13.74 -13.79 -4.05
C GLU A 44 13.15 -12.88 -2.96
N THR A 45 11.88 -13.12 -2.57
CA THR A 45 11.23 -12.39 -1.47
C THR A 45 11.96 -12.59 -0.14
N MET A 46 12.37 -13.83 0.14
CA MET A 46 13.11 -14.16 1.35
C MET A 46 14.44 -13.39 1.42
N LYS A 47 15.21 -13.39 0.33
CA LYS A 47 16.47 -12.64 0.22
C LYS A 47 16.25 -11.13 0.32
N ALA A 48 15.17 -10.62 -0.28
CA ALA A 48 14.85 -9.19 -0.26
C ALA A 48 14.55 -8.67 1.16
N VAL A 49 13.96 -9.51 2.01
CA VAL A 49 13.59 -9.18 3.41
C VAL A 49 14.74 -9.44 4.39
N GLU A 50 15.76 -10.21 4.00
CA GLU A 50 16.84 -10.61 4.88
C GLU A 50 17.54 -9.42 5.54
N GLY A 51 17.69 -9.48 6.87
CA GLY A 51 18.31 -8.45 7.69
C GLY A 51 17.48 -7.17 7.88
N SER A 52 16.24 -7.15 7.43
CA SER A 52 15.34 -5.99 7.62
C SER A 52 14.59 -6.07 8.95
N GLU A 53 14.64 -5.02 9.77
CA GLU A 53 13.86 -4.92 11.00
C GLU A 53 12.40 -4.61 10.73
N VAL A 54 12.14 -3.76 9.73
CA VAL A 54 10.80 -3.35 9.29
C VAL A 54 10.64 -3.56 7.80
N VAL A 55 9.54 -4.16 7.39
CA VAL A 55 9.18 -4.40 5.99
C VAL A 55 7.90 -3.66 5.65
N TYR A 56 7.98 -2.77 4.68
CA TYR A 56 6.83 -2.02 4.17
C TYR A 56 6.40 -2.58 2.81
N LEU A 57 5.21 -3.11 2.72
CA LEU A 57 4.63 -3.56 1.45
C LEU A 57 3.73 -2.47 0.86
N THR A 58 4.25 -1.74 -0.12
CA THR A 58 3.53 -0.69 -0.87
C THR A 58 3.33 -1.06 -2.34
N ALA A 59 3.44 -2.35 -2.66
CA ALA A 59 3.31 -2.84 -4.03
C ALA A 59 1.91 -2.59 -4.58
N GLY A 60 1.84 -2.30 -5.88
CA GLY A 60 0.62 -2.29 -6.66
C GLY A 60 0.73 -3.29 -7.81
N LEU A 61 -0.29 -4.12 -8.00
CA LEU A 61 -0.42 -4.99 -9.17
C LEU A 61 -1.26 -4.31 -10.24
N GLN A 62 -1.19 -4.82 -11.47
CA GLN A 62 -2.06 -4.38 -12.54
C GLN A 62 -3.53 -4.40 -12.09
N TYR A 63 -4.30 -3.34 -12.43
CA TYR A 63 -5.68 -3.17 -11.96
C TYR A 63 -6.66 -4.09 -12.71
N ASP A 64 -6.40 -5.39 -12.66
CA ASP A 64 -7.19 -6.47 -13.24
C ASP A 64 -7.58 -7.48 -12.16
N ILE A 65 -8.84 -7.93 -12.16
CA ILE A 65 -9.35 -8.82 -11.10
C ILE A 65 -8.73 -10.22 -11.17
N ASN A 66 -8.41 -10.73 -12.34
CA ASN A 66 -7.81 -12.05 -12.47
C ASN A 66 -6.36 -12.04 -11.97
N VAL A 67 -5.63 -10.95 -12.27
CA VAL A 67 -4.29 -10.69 -11.70
C VAL A 67 -4.38 -10.60 -10.18
N TRP A 68 -5.38 -9.87 -9.66
CA TRP A 68 -5.53 -9.70 -8.21
C TRP A 68 -5.82 -11.03 -7.50
N ARG A 69 -6.76 -11.82 -8.01
CA ARG A 69 -7.11 -13.12 -7.41
C ARG A 69 -5.96 -14.12 -7.38
N THR A 70 -5.11 -14.11 -8.40
CA THR A 70 -4.03 -15.09 -8.54
C THR A 70 -2.73 -14.64 -7.89
N GLN A 71 -2.37 -13.36 -8.01
CA GLN A 71 -1.05 -12.89 -7.61
C GLN A 71 -1.01 -12.32 -6.20
N TRP A 72 -2.05 -11.61 -5.73
CA TRP A 72 -2.03 -11.00 -4.40
C TRP A 72 -1.88 -12.01 -3.26
N PRO A 73 -2.65 -13.12 -3.20
CA PRO A 73 -2.50 -14.08 -2.11
C PRO A 73 -1.10 -14.71 -2.09
N LEU A 74 -0.55 -15.05 -3.26
CA LEU A 74 0.80 -15.60 -3.37
C LEU A 74 1.87 -14.61 -2.90
N LEU A 75 1.82 -13.36 -3.39
CA LEU A 75 2.72 -12.30 -2.99
C LEU A 75 2.65 -12.06 -1.47
N MET A 76 1.45 -11.94 -0.93
CA MET A 76 1.24 -11.71 0.50
C MET A 76 1.80 -12.85 1.34
N LYS A 77 1.53 -14.10 0.94
CA LYS A 77 2.10 -15.27 1.62
C LYS A 77 3.62 -15.22 1.65
N ASN A 78 4.27 -14.94 0.52
CA ASN A 78 5.73 -14.87 0.44
C ASN A 78 6.30 -13.80 1.38
N VAL A 79 5.68 -12.61 1.43
CA VAL A 79 6.13 -11.52 2.31
C VAL A 79 5.90 -11.87 3.78
N ILE A 80 4.74 -12.43 4.15
CA ILE A 80 4.45 -12.88 5.51
C ILE A 80 5.49 -13.93 5.96
N ASP A 81 5.75 -14.94 5.14
CA ASP A 81 6.71 -16.01 5.47
C ASP A 81 8.13 -15.45 5.66
N ALA A 82 8.53 -14.50 4.82
CA ALA A 82 9.82 -13.83 4.94
C ALA A 82 9.90 -12.99 6.23
N CYS A 83 8.88 -12.20 6.53
CA CYS A 83 8.83 -11.39 7.76
C CYS A 83 8.86 -12.27 9.03
N LYS A 84 8.11 -13.38 9.03
CA LYS A 84 8.13 -14.35 10.15
C LYS A 84 9.51 -14.93 10.37
N LYS A 85 10.20 -15.36 9.32
CA LYS A 85 11.54 -15.93 9.38
C LYS A 85 12.57 -14.93 9.91
N GLN A 86 12.48 -13.68 9.49
CA GLN A 86 13.39 -12.61 9.90
C GLN A 86 12.97 -11.94 11.23
N LYS A 87 11.77 -12.24 11.74
CA LYS A 87 11.15 -11.57 12.90
C LYS A 87 10.96 -10.06 12.67
N SER A 88 10.79 -9.65 11.42
CA SER A 88 10.58 -8.26 11.03
C SER A 88 9.17 -7.79 11.40
N LYS A 89 9.02 -6.52 11.78
CA LYS A 89 7.73 -5.84 11.83
C LYS A 89 7.22 -5.65 10.40
N PHE A 90 5.96 -5.96 10.13
CA PHE A 90 5.37 -5.86 8.81
C PHE A 90 4.36 -4.72 8.75
N VAL A 91 4.51 -3.80 7.80
CA VAL A 91 3.57 -2.72 7.52
C VAL A 91 3.00 -2.90 6.13
N PHE A 92 1.73 -3.24 6.04
CA PHE A 92 1.03 -3.36 4.77
C PHE A 92 0.26 -2.08 4.46
N PHE A 93 0.61 -1.41 3.37
CA PHE A 93 -0.13 -0.26 2.88
C PHE A 93 -1.27 -0.71 1.98
N ASP A 94 -2.50 -0.54 2.45
CA ASP A 94 -3.72 -1.05 1.83
C ASP A 94 -4.69 0.08 1.48
N ASN A 95 -5.71 -0.25 0.70
CA ASN A 95 -6.85 0.60 0.43
C ASN A 95 -8.05 0.25 1.34
N VAL A 96 -9.15 0.98 1.17
CA VAL A 96 -10.38 0.81 1.96
C VAL A 96 -11.39 -0.15 1.34
N TYR A 97 -11.08 -0.83 0.25
CA TYR A 97 -12.05 -1.67 -0.49
C TYR A 97 -12.61 -2.83 0.33
N SER A 98 -11.87 -3.32 1.31
CA SER A 98 -12.31 -4.40 2.21
C SER A 98 -13.47 -3.99 3.12
N TYR A 99 -13.66 -2.70 3.40
CA TYR A 99 -14.78 -2.23 4.22
C TYR A 99 -16.12 -2.23 3.49
N GLY A 100 -16.11 -2.08 2.14
CA GLY A 100 -17.33 -1.98 1.35
C GLY A 100 -18.07 -0.66 1.57
N LYS A 101 -19.41 -0.73 1.66
CA LYS A 101 -20.24 0.45 1.95
C LYS A 101 -20.27 0.72 3.44
N VAL A 102 -19.83 1.90 3.85
CA VAL A 102 -19.82 2.36 5.24
C VAL A 102 -20.63 3.62 5.37
N ASP A 103 -21.54 3.65 6.36
CA ASP A 103 -22.27 4.85 6.73
C ASP A 103 -21.48 5.57 7.85
N GLY A 104 -20.95 6.76 7.56
CA GLY A 104 -20.16 7.55 8.49
C GLY A 104 -18.65 7.46 8.23
N ARG A 105 -17.86 7.52 9.30
CA ARG A 105 -16.40 7.47 9.24
C ARG A 105 -15.90 6.02 9.26
N MET A 106 -14.89 5.73 8.44
CA MET A 106 -14.14 4.49 8.55
C MET A 106 -13.10 4.63 9.67
N THR A 107 -13.08 3.66 10.57
CA THR A 107 -12.14 3.54 11.69
C THR A 107 -11.56 2.14 11.74
N GLU A 108 -10.68 1.88 12.68
CA GLU A 108 -10.08 0.57 12.91
C GLU A 108 -11.13 -0.49 13.29
N ASP A 109 -12.24 -0.06 13.93
CA ASP A 109 -13.35 -0.94 14.32
C ASP A 109 -14.39 -1.14 13.20
N THR A 110 -14.21 -0.52 12.04
CA THR A 110 -15.13 -0.68 10.92
C THR A 110 -15.14 -2.13 10.44
N PRO A 111 -16.31 -2.80 10.39
CA PRO A 111 -16.39 -4.19 9.96
C PRO A 111 -15.89 -4.38 8.51
N ILE A 112 -15.17 -5.47 8.29
CA ILE A 112 -14.79 -5.90 6.94
C ILE A 112 -16.03 -6.49 6.25
N ASN A 113 -16.55 -5.80 5.25
CA ASN A 113 -17.76 -6.19 4.51
C ASN A 113 -17.64 -5.81 3.03
N PRO A 114 -16.74 -6.46 2.25
CA PRO A 114 -16.48 -6.09 0.87
C PRO A 114 -17.67 -6.35 -0.05
N VAL A 115 -18.02 -5.36 -0.86
CA VAL A 115 -19.10 -5.43 -1.86
C VAL A 115 -18.59 -5.66 -3.29
N SER A 116 -17.29 -5.61 -3.50
CA SER A 116 -16.65 -5.81 -4.81
C SER A 116 -15.69 -6.98 -4.79
N GLU A 117 -15.44 -7.58 -5.96
CA GLU A 117 -14.48 -8.68 -6.07
C GLU A 117 -13.06 -8.28 -5.66
N LYS A 118 -12.63 -7.08 -6.00
CA LYS A 118 -11.35 -6.53 -5.53
C LYS A 118 -11.35 -6.31 -4.02
N GLY A 119 -12.47 -5.88 -3.45
CA GLY A 119 -12.64 -5.75 -2.01
C GLY A 119 -12.53 -7.10 -1.29
N LYS A 120 -13.10 -8.19 -1.87
CA LYS A 120 -12.97 -9.56 -1.34
C LYS A 120 -11.50 -10.00 -1.30
N VAL A 121 -10.74 -9.76 -2.36
CA VAL A 121 -9.29 -10.05 -2.37
C VAL A 121 -8.59 -9.27 -1.26
N ARG A 122 -8.86 -7.97 -1.08
CA ARG A 122 -8.25 -7.18 0.00
C ARG A 122 -8.65 -7.68 1.39
N ALA A 123 -9.89 -8.08 1.60
CA ALA A 123 -10.33 -8.68 2.85
C ALA A 123 -9.58 -9.99 3.17
N GLU A 124 -9.35 -10.84 2.15
CA GLU A 124 -8.53 -12.04 2.29
C GLU A 124 -7.10 -11.72 2.71
N LEU A 125 -6.45 -10.71 2.08
CA LEU A 125 -5.09 -10.31 2.47
C LEU A 125 -5.03 -9.80 3.91
N ASN A 126 -6.03 -8.99 4.31
CA ASN A 126 -6.11 -8.52 5.69
C ASN A 126 -6.25 -9.69 6.67
N LYS A 127 -7.10 -10.67 6.33
CA LYS A 127 -7.25 -11.88 7.14
C LYS A 127 -5.96 -12.69 7.24
N MET A 128 -5.23 -12.90 6.14
CA MET A 128 -3.95 -13.60 6.15
C MET A 128 -2.95 -12.98 7.13
N ILE A 129 -2.89 -11.65 7.17
CA ILE A 129 -2.00 -10.92 8.09
C ILE A 129 -2.48 -11.08 9.53
N MET A 130 -3.76 -10.82 9.80
CA MET A 130 -4.32 -10.83 11.15
C MET A 130 -4.32 -12.21 11.78
N ASP A 131 -4.56 -13.28 11.00
CA ASP A 131 -4.46 -14.66 11.47
C ASP A 131 -3.05 -14.97 12.02
N GLU A 132 -1.99 -14.44 11.43
CA GLU A 132 -0.61 -14.64 11.91
C GLU A 132 -0.27 -13.73 13.10
N VAL A 133 -0.87 -12.55 13.17
CA VAL A 133 -0.76 -11.66 14.35
C VAL A 133 -1.44 -12.30 15.56
N GLU A 134 -2.67 -12.83 15.41
CA GLU A 134 -3.43 -13.49 16.48
C GLU A 134 -2.71 -14.73 17.01
N LYS A 135 -2.02 -15.47 16.15
CA LYS A 135 -1.16 -16.61 16.56
C LYS A 135 0.14 -16.19 17.24
N GLY A 136 0.45 -14.88 17.29
CA GLY A 136 1.71 -14.37 17.83
C GLY A 136 2.92 -14.60 16.91
N ASN A 137 2.72 -15.01 15.67
CA ASN A 137 3.78 -15.34 14.71
C ASN A 137 4.33 -14.11 13.96
N LEU A 138 3.56 -13.02 13.92
CA LEU A 138 3.90 -11.82 13.15
C LEU A 138 3.53 -10.56 13.95
N LYS A 139 4.39 -9.55 13.92
CA LYS A 139 4.05 -8.19 14.34
C LYS A 139 3.69 -7.39 13.09
N ALA A 140 2.44 -6.97 12.94
CA ALA A 140 2.03 -6.26 11.74
C ALA A 140 1.06 -5.12 12.00
N ILE A 141 1.03 -4.16 11.06
CA ILE A 141 0.08 -3.06 10.96
C ILE A 141 -0.45 -3.01 9.53
N ILE A 142 -1.76 -2.80 9.37
CA ILE A 142 -2.38 -2.53 8.08
C ILE A 142 -2.73 -1.05 8.01
N ALA A 143 -1.94 -0.29 7.26
CA ALA A 143 -2.16 1.14 7.02
C ALA A 143 -3.17 1.32 5.87
N LYS A 144 -4.37 1.79 6.17
CA LYS A 144 -5.42 1.96 5.17
C LYS A 144 -5.53 3.41 4.70
N ALA A 145 -5.70 3.58 3.39
CA ALA A 145 -5.86 4.89 2.77
C ALA A 145 -7.00 4.88 1.73
N ALA A 146 -7.68 6.02 1.64
CA ALA A 146 -8.66 6.28 0.58
C ALA A 146 -7.96 6.62 -0.75
N ASP A 147 -8.74 7.08 -1.75
CA ASP A 147 -8.21 7.47 -3.05
C ASP A 147 -7.12 8.54 -2.97
N PHE A 148 -6.14 8.44 -3.86
CA PHE A 148 -4.94 9.26 -3.81
C PHE A 148 -5.04 10.50 -4.68
N TYR A 149 -4.36 11.56 -4.24
CA TYR A 149 -4.00 12.71 -5.06
C TYR A 149 -2.61 13.22 -4.64
N GLY A 150 -1.99 14.03 -5.49
CA GLY A 150 -0.70 14.62 -5.20
C GLY A 150 0.28 14.53 -6.37
N PRO A 151 1.56 14.82 -6.13
CA PRO A 151 2.59 14.75 -7.16
C PRO A 151 2.72 13.35 -7.74
N GLU A 152 3.03 13.27 -9.03
CA GLU A 152 3.34 12.02 -9.73
C GLU A 152 2.26 10.92 -9.60
N THR A 153 0.99 11.29 -9.45
CA THR A 153 -0.16 10.38 -9.41
C THR A 153 -0.97 10.42 -10.71
N PRO A 154 -0.45 9.88 -11.81
CA PRO A 154 -1.09 9.99 -13.13
C PRO A 154 -2.45 9.30 -13.21
N LEU A 155 -2.73 8.35 -12.34
CA LEU A 155 -3.99 7.62 -12.28
C LEU A 155 -4.98 8.17 -11.24
N SER A 156 -4.66 9.29 -10.60
CA SER A 156 -5.55 9.95 -9.66
C SER A 156 -6.74 10.58 -10.37
N PHE A 157 -7.94 10.18 -10.02
CA PHE A 157 -9.17 10.78 -10.57
C PHE A 157 -9.27 12.27 -10.26
N VAL A 158 -8.87 12.69 -9.06
CA VAL A 158 -8.82 14.12 -8.69
C VAL A 158 -7.86 14.88 -9.59
N ASN A 159 -6.66 14.34 -9.82
CA ASN A 159 -5.70 14.98 -10.70
C ASN A 159 -6.24 15.10 -12.12
N ILE A 160 -6.78 14.00 -12.68
CA ILE A 160 -7.25 13.95 -14.08
C ILE A 160 -8.49 14.81 -14.28
N MET A 161 -9.50 14.69 -13.41
CA MET A 161 -10.81 15.26 -13.63
C MET A 161 -10.96 16.67 -13.06
N VAL A 162 -10.19 17.01 -12.05
CA VAL A 162 -10.25 18.32 -11.40
C VAL A 162 -9.06 19.18 -11.77
N PHE A 163 -7.84 18.80 -11.33
CA PHE A 163 -6.68 19.68 -11.45
C PHE A 163 -6.22 19.88 -12.90
N GLU A 164 -6.20 18.82 -13.71
CA GLU A 164 -5.80 18.95 -15.12
C GLU A 164 -6.83 19.74 -15.95
N ASN A 165 -8.12 19.66 -15.59
CA ASN A 165 -9.12 20.50 -16.21
C ASN A 165 -8.95 21.97 -15.83
N TYR A 166 -8.69 22.27 -14.55
CA TYR A 166 -8.42 23.65 -14.12
C TYR A 166 -7.18 24.25 -14.79
N LYS A 167 -6.09 23.50 -14.88
CA LYS A 167 -4.88 23.94 -15.60
C LYS A 167 -5.17 24.30 -17.08
N LYS A 168 -6.15 23.67 -17.70
CA LYS A 168 -6.59 23.93 -19.09
C LYS A 168 -7.69 24.98 -19.18
N GLY A 169 -8.04 25.68 -18.11
CA GLY A 169 -9.12 26.65 -18.07
C GLY A 169 -10.53 26.03 -18.21
N LYS A 170 -10.66 24.72 -18.02
CA LYS A 170 -11.91 23.97 -18.12
C LYS A 170 -12.57 23.81 -16.75
N LYS A 171 -13.89 23.54 -16.75
CA LYS A 171 -14.63 23.19 -15.53
C LYS A 171 -14.15 21.83 -15.02
N ALA A 172 -14.05 21.69 -13.68
CA ALA A 172 -13.86 20.40 -13.05
C ALA A 172 -14.99 19.43 -13.42
N GLN A 173 -14.65 18.18 -13.58
CA GLN A 173 -15.60 17.09 -13.79
C GLN A 173 -15.52 16.12 -12.61
N TRP A 174 -16.61 15.44 -12.32
CA TRP A 174 -16.67 14.43 -11.29
C TRP A 174 -17.63 13.31 -11.65
N PHE A 175 -17.47 12.14 -11.03
CA PHE A 175 -18.36 11.00 -11.25
C PHE A 175 -19.69 11.20 -10.52
N ILE A 176 -20.75 10.78 -11.13
CA ILE A 176 -22.07 10.50 -10.55
C ILE A 176 -22.65 11.68 -9.77
N ASP A 177 -22.29 11.86 -8.50
CA ASP A 177 -22.93 12.81 -7.59
C ASP A 177 -21.90 13.56 -6.74
N VAL A 178 -21.76 14.86 -6.97
CA VAL A 178 -20.82 15.74 -6.27
C VAL A 178 -21.18 15.97 -4.78
N ASN A 179 -22.41 15.64 -4.38
CA ASN A 179 -22.88 15.79 -3.01
C ASN A 179 -22.51 14.58 -2.14
N LYS A 180 -22.01 13.49 -2.73
CA LYS A 180 -21.50 12.34 -1.95
C LYS A 180 -20.16 12.67 -1.36
N LYS A 181 -20.03 12.44 -0.05
CA LYS A 181 -18.76 12.59 0.65
C LYS A 181 -17.76 11.57 0.13
N HIS A 182 -16.55 12.03 -0.18
CA HIS A 182 -15.45 11.20 -0.64
C HIS A 182 -14.18 11.61 0.07
N SER A 183 -13.42 10.64 0.52
CA SER A 183 -12.13 10.89 1.20
C SER A 183 -10.98 10.75 0.21
N PHE A 184 -10.02 11.64 0.32
CA PHE A 184 -8.81 11.63 -0.49
C PHE A 184 -7.58 11.68 0.41
N THR A 185 -6.54 10.98 -0.01
CA THR A 185 -5.27 10.88 0.70
C THR A 185 -4.18 11.56 -0.12
N TYR A 186 -3.52 12.56 0.45
CA TYR A 186 -2.36 13.21 -0.15
C TYR A 186 -1.16 12.28 -0.09
N THR A 187 -0.54 11.97 -1.22
CA THR A 187 0.49 10.93 -1.29
C THR A 187 1.73 11.18 -0.43
N PRO A 188 2.25 12.42 -0.30
CA PRO A 188 3.34 12.70 0.64
C PRO A 188 2.97 12.44 2.12
N ASP A 189 1.74 12.75 2.52
CA ASP A 189 1.27 12.48 3.89
C ASP A 189 1.06 10.98 4.12
N ALA A 190 0.60 10.26 3.09
CA ALA A 190 0.52 8.80 3.13
C ALA A 190 1.90 8.16 3.36
N GLY A 191 2.94 8.66 2.67
CA GLY A 191 4.32 8.21 2.86
C GLY A 191 4.82 8.46 4.28
N LYS A 192 4.66 9.70 4.78
CA LYS A 192 5.05 10.08 6.14
C LYS A 192 4.29 9.28 7.21
N GLY A 193 2.96 9.19 7.10
CA GLY A 193 2.14 8.43 8.05
C GLY A 193 2.54 6.95 8.08
N THR A 194 2.83 6.36 6.91
CA THR A 194 3.29 4.97 6.84
C THR A 194 4.66 4.77 7.50
N ALA A 195 5.59 5.73 7.36
CA ALA A 195 6.89 5.69 8.03
C ALA A 195 6.72 5.73 9.56
N ILE A 196 5.84 6.60 10.08
CA ILE A 196 5.53 6.68 11.52
C ILE A 196 5.00 5.34 12.05
N LEU A 197 4.09 4.68 11.32
CA LEU A 197 3.50 3.40 11.73
C LEU A 197 4.55 2.27 11.81
N GLY A 198 5.60 2.34 11.05
CA GLY A 198 6.67 1.34 11.09
C GLY A 198 7.68 1.56 12.22
N ASN A 199 7.84 2.80 12.63
CA ASN A 199 8.75 3.16 13.72
C ASN A 199 8.09 2.92 15.08
#